data_ec9cea32b4a11d06b61d36637586343b
#
_entry.id   ec9cea32b4a11d06b61d36637586343b
#
_cell.length_a   1.000
_cell.length_b   1.000
_cell.length_c   1.000
_cell.angle_alpha   90.00
_cell.angle_beta   90.00
_cell.angle_gamma   90.00
#
_symmetry.space_group_name_H-M   'P 1'
#
loop_
_entity.id
_entity.type
_entity.pdbx_description
1 polymer ?
#
loop_
_entity_poly.entity_id
_entity_poly.type
_entity_poly.pdbx_seq_one_letter_code
_entity_poly.pdbx_strand_id
1 'polypeptide(L)'
;MRIGKEKVSRIRLAPVPLAFSLAAGSVFLVPSAYALSELHKIPGQAAGEAPPQGNAQGQNQPQGTTPGVPMADPLVNSQNGQGVDKTPGAQDASKPVEVIYDISKAPEPVRKMRQQIVEAAASGDLERLRPLIGTGSDQTQVTVGEATDDPISTLKDLSGDPDGNEILAIMLDIMSTGFVHVGQGTAEDMYVWPYFAEKDLKSLTPPERVELLRIVTAGDLADMQEFGGYNFYRLGITPDGKWKFFTAGD
;
A
#
# COMPACT_ATOMS: atom_id res chain seq x y z
N MET A 1 -59.75 -1.50 -45.04
CA MET A 1 -59.39 -1.91 -43.70
C MET A 1 -58.93 -3.38 -43.73
N ARG A 2 -57.65 -3.66 -43.84
CA ARG A 2 -57.15 -5.02 -44.01
C ARG A 2 -56.13 -5.28 -42.85
N ILE A 3 -56.52 -6.23 -42.02
CA ILE A 3 -55.73 -6.69 -40.86
C ILE A 3 -54.71 -7.70 -41.36
N GLY A 4 -53.44 -7.39 -41.24
CA GLY A 4 -52.34 -8.32 -41.55
C GLY A 4 -52.09 -9.25 -40.36
N LYS A 5 -52.10 -10.56 -40.66
CA LYS A 5 -51.74 -11.63 -39.69
C LYS A 5 -50.23 -11.85 -39.74
N GLU A 6 -49.55 -11.61 -38.65
CA GLU A 6 -48.13 -12.02 -38.48
C GLU A 6 -48.04 -13.51 -38.15
N LYS A 7 -47.14 -14.18 -38.89
CA LYS A 7 -46.80 -15.60 -38.73
C LYS A 7 -45.81 -15.80 -37.57
N VAL A 8 -46.26 -16.53 -36.56
CA VAL A 8 -45.37 -17.06 -35.49
C VAL A 8 -44.60 -18.25 -36.03
N SER A 9 -43.28 -18.08 -36.18
CA SER A 9 -42.38 -19.17 -36.58
C SER A 9 -41.98 -19.97 -35.33
N ARG A 10 -42.35 -21.26 -35.31
CA ARG A 10 -41.96 -22.20 -34.25
C ARG A 10 -40.65 -22.84 -34.61
N ILE A 11 -39.61 -22.53 -33.82
CA ILE A 11 -38.29 -23.19 -33.89
C ILE A 11 -38.44 -24.57 -33.21
N ARG A 12 -38.17 -25.62 -33.98
CA ARG A 12 -38.14 -27.02 -33.50
C ARG A 12 -36.74 -27.28 -32.94
N LEU A 13 -36.65 -27.60 -31.64
CA LEU A 13 -35.42 -28.17 -31.04
C LEU A 13 -35.31 -29.65 -31.44
N ALA A 14 -34.20 -30.04 -32.02
CA ALA A 14 -33.82 -31.43 -32.24
C ALA A 14 -33.08 -31.95 -31.00
N PRO A 15 -33.28 -33.24 -30.61
CA PRO A 15 -32.57 -33.82 -29.50
C PRO A 15 -31.17 -34.27 -29.94
N VAL A 16 -30.12 -33.88 -29.16
CA VAL A 16 -28.75 -34.35 -29.31
C VAL A 16 -28.58 -35.63 -28.46
N PRO A 17 -28.07 -36.75 -29.01
CA PRO A 17 -27.82 -37.93 -28.21
C PRO A 17 -26.62 -37.81 -27.31
N LEU A 18 -26.80 -38.17 -26.05
CA LEU A 18 -25.79 -38.25 -25.01
C LEU A 18 -24.92 -39.51 -25.27
N ALA A 19 -23.69 -39.33 -25.72
CA ALA A 19 -22.71 -40.41 -25.79
C ALA A 19 -21.93 -40.50 -24.47
N PHE A 20 -22.19 -41.55 -23.70
CA PHE A 20 -21.41 -41.92 -22.51
C PHE A 20 -20.09 -42.52 -22.97
N SER A 21 -18.99 -41.83 -22.77
CA SER A 21 -17.65 -42.42 -22.87
C SER A 21 -17.09 -42.68 -21.49
N LEU A 22 -17.01 -43.96 -21.14
CA LEU A 22 -16.26 -44.45 -19.98
C LEU A 22 -14.77 -44.30 -20.29
N ALA A 23 -14.06 -43.43 -19.62
CA ALA A 23 -12.60 -43.37 -19.63
C ALA A 23 -12.07 -43.83 -18.27
N ALA A 24 -11.28 -44.87 -18.30
CA ALA A 24 -10.63 -45.53 -17.19
C ALA A 24 -9.69 -44.57 -16.43
N GLY A 25 -9.81 -44.55 -15.11
CA GLY A 25 -8.97 -43.75 -14.23
C GLY A 25 -7.53 -44.26 -14.19
N SER A 26 -6.61 -43.36 -14.50
CA SER A 26 -5.20 -43.49 -14.13
C SER A 26 -4.98 -42.62 -12.89
N VAL A 27 -4.81 -43.28 -11.74
CA VAL A 27 -4.42 -42.67 -10.49
C VAL A 27 -2.94 -42.29 -10.61
N PHE A 28 -2.63 -41.03 -10.85
CA PHE A 28 -1.28 -40.51 -10.67
C PHE A 28 -1.10 -40.15 -9.17
N LEU A 29 -0.33 -41.01 -8.48
CA LEU A 29 0.25 -40.67 -7.19
C LEU A 29 1.25 -39.53 -7.41
N VAL A 30 0.91 -38.32 -6.99
CA VAL A 30 1.86 -37.21 -6.87
C VAL A 30 2.60 -37.37 -5.55
N PRO A 31 3.93 -37.56 -5.53
CA PRO A 31 4.67 -37.56 -4.29
C PRO A 31 4.65 -36.13 -3.71
N SER A 32 4.13 -35.97 -2.51
CA SER A 32 4.25 -34.75 -1.71
C SER A 32 5.73 -34.49 -1.44
N ALA A 33 6.30 -33.52 -2.12
CA ALA A 33 7.63 -33.01 -1.80
C ALA A 33 7.52 -32.22 -0.48
N TYR A 34 7.87 -32.86 0.61
CA TYR A 34 8.17 -32.15 1.86
C TYR A 34 9.50 -31.41 1.66
N ALA A 35 9.43 -30.10 1.46
CA ALA A 35 10.61 -29.24 1.59
C ALA A 35 10.95 -29.16 3.08
N LEU A 36 11.75 -30.08 3.57
CA LEU A 36 12.43 -29.97 4.84
C LEU A 36 13.54 -28.92 4.65
N SER A 37 13.33 -27.72 5.21
CA SER A 37 14.43 -26.79 5.46
C SER A 37 15.34 -27.41 6.50
N GLU A 38 16.39 -28.09 6.07
CA GLU A 38 17.48 -28.49 6.95
C GLU A 38 18.19 -27.23 7.43
N LEU A 39 17.93 -26.89 8.69
CA LEU A 39 18.69 -25.91 9.44
C LEU A 39 20.11 -26.49 9.60
N HIS A 40 21.07 -26.01 8.80
CA HIS A 40 22.48 -26.36 8.98
C HIS A 40 22.94 -25.88 10.36
N LYS A 41 23.14 -26.83 11.28
CA LYS A 41 23.81 -26.59 12.56
C LYS A 41 25.26 -26.16 12.28
N ILE A 42 25.56 -24.91 12.62
CA ILE A 42 26.93 -24.41 12.67
C ILE A 42 27.63 -25.11 13.84
N PRO A 43 28.74 -25.86 13.63
CA PRO A 43 29.51 -26.47 14.73
C PRO A 43 30.27 -25.37 15.48
N GLY A 44 29.98 -25.16 16.75
CA GLY A 44 30.85 -24.33 17.59
C GLY A 44 30.18 -23.42 18.60
N GLN A 45 28.97 -23.73 19.14
CA GLN A 45 28.50 -23.03 20.31
C GLN A 45 28.29 -23.99 21.48
N ALA A 46 29.22 -23.91 22.42
CA ALA A 46 29.16 -24.59 23.69
C ALA A 46 28.02 -24.04 24.56
N ALA A 47 27.34 -24.93 25.28
CA ALA A 47 26.30 -24.61 26.24
C ALA A 47 26.89 -23.69 27.33
N GLY A 48 26.36 -22.47 27.39
CA GLY A 48 26.62 -21.51 28.47
C GLY A 48 25.40 -21.39 29.36
N GLU A 49 25.64 -21.48 30.64
CA GLU A 49 24.73 -21.48 31.78
C GLU A 49 23.73 -20.32 31.80
N ALA A 50 22.59 -20.60 32.42
CA ALA A 50 21.55 -19.62 32.74
C ALA A 50 22.05 -18.62 33.80
N PRO A 51 21.78 -17.31 33.64
CA PRO A 51 22.07 -16.33 34.67
C PRO A 51 20.99 -16.30 35.76
N PRO A 52 21.32 -15.93 37.01
CA PRO A 52 20.45 -15.97 38.16
C PRO A 52 19.38 -14.87 38.16
N GLN A 53 18.23 -15.18 38.73
CA GLN A 53 17.15 -14.26 39.02
C GLN A 53 17.61 -13.17 40.01
N GLY A 54 17.59 -11.92 39.54
CA GLY A 54 17.78 -10.72 40.34
C GLY A 54 16.49 -9.98 40.50
N ASN A 55 16.03 -9.84 41.75
CA ASN A 55 14.95 -8.95 42.18
C ASN A 55 15.25 -7.51 41.78
N ALA A 56 14.30 -6.84 41.10
CA ALA A 56 14.27 -5.39 41.05
C ALA A 56 12.83 -4.90 41.28
N GLN A 57 12.72 -4.15 42.36
CA GLN A 57 11.57 -3.41 42.82
C GLN A 57 11.13 -2.33 41.86
N GLY A 58 9.82 -2.10 41.87
CA GLY A 58 8.94 -1.16 41.26
C GLY A 58 9.45 0.21 40.86
N GLN A 59 8.92 0.64 39.72
CA GLN A 59 8.60 2.05 39.50
C GLN A 59 7.44 2.19 38.49
N ASN A 60 6.48 2.94 38.94
CA ASN A 60 5.30 3.56 38.34
C ASN A 60 5.15 3.50 36.83
N GLN A 61 4.14 2.78 36.40
CA GLN A 61 3.57 2.82 35.06
C GLN A 61 2.48 3.90 35.00
N PRO A 62 2.52 4.82 34.04
CA PRO A 62 1.32 5.55 33.64
C PRO A 62 0.46 4.61 32.79
N GLN A 63 -0.78 4.42 33.17
CA GLN A 63 -1.79 3.67 32.43
C GLN A 63 -2.13 4.36 31.12
N GLY A 64 -2.24 3.55 30.06
CA GLY A 64 -3.11 3.81 28.94
C GLY A 64 -2.46 4.14 27.62
N THR A 65 -1.88 3.13 26.96
CA THR A 65 -1.82 3.09 25.48
C THR A 65 -2.00 1.65 25.06
N THR A 66 -3.02 1.43 24.25
CA THR A 66 -3.21 0.20 23.47
C THR A 66 -1.91 -0.13 22.75
N PRO A 67 -1.42 -1.38 22.70
CA PRO A 67 -0.24 -1.73 21.94
C PRO A 67 -0.57 -1.57 20.44
N GLY A 68 -0.30 -0.38 19.87
CA GLY A 68 -0.26 -0.19 18.45
C GLY A 68 0.97 -0.91 17.90
N VAL A 69 0.86 -1.51 16.72
CA VAL A 69 2.01 -2.05 16.00
C VAL A 69 2.99 -0.90 15.79
N PRO A 70 4.24 -1.00 16.28
CA PRO A 70 5.22 0.07 16.05
C PRO A 70 5.45 0.21 14.55
N MET A 71 5.18 1.40 14.00
CA MET A 71 5.54 1.69 12.64
C MET A 71 7.06 1.82 12.57
N ALA A 72 7.68 1.10 11.62
CA ALA A 72 9.13 1.21 11.42
C ALA A 72 9.50 2.65 11.08
N ASP A 73 10.57 3.15 11.70
CA ASP A 73 11.13 4.45 11.33
C ASP A 73 11.61 4.43 9.87
N PRO A 74 11.58 5.57 9.16
CA PRO A 74 12.12 5.67 7.82
C PRO A 74 13.58 5.19 7.78
N LEU A 75 13.92 4.31 6.81
CA LEU A 75 15.26 3.76 6.64
C LEU A 75 16.29 4.79 6.21
N VAL A 76 15.85 5.88 5.58
CA VAL A 76 16.70 6.94 5.08
C VAL A 76 16.70 8.10 6.05
N ASN A 77 17.81 8.31 6.73
CA ASN A 77 18.01 9.46 7.61
C ASN A 77 18.72 10.56 6.84
N SER A 78 18.10 11.73 6.68
CA SER A 78 18.61 12.87 5.92
C SER A 78 19.84 13.57 6.53
N GLN A 79 20.44 13.05 7.59
CA GLN A 79 21.63 13.66 8.20
C GLN A 79 22.94 13.46 7.43
N ASN A 80 22.97 12.68 6.34
CA ASN A 80 24.17 12.42 5.54
C ASN A 80 24.14 12.99 4.11
N GLY A 81 23.34 14.01 3.85
CA GLY A 81 23.32 14.74 2.57
C GLY A 81 24.45 15.76 2.47
N GLN A 82 25.72 15.33 2.34
CA GLN A 82 26.79 16.20 1.84
C GLN A 82 26.74 16.22 0.31
N GLY A 83 26.75 17.45 -0.21
CA GLY A 83 26.53 17.83 -1.58
C GLY A 83 27.34 17.09 -2.62
N VAL A 84 26.72 16.86 -3.75
CA VAL A 84 27.39 16.55 -5.01
C VAL A 84 27.21 17.74 -5.94
N ASP A 85 28.34 18.17 -6.49
CA ASP A 85 28.56 19.33 -7.35
C ASP A 85 27.57 19.46 -8.51
N LYS A 86 27.20 20.72 -8.77
CA LYS A 86 26.41 21.14 -9.92
C LYS A 86 27.27 21.12 -11.19
N THR A 87 26.85 20.34 -12.18
CA THR A 87 27.23 20.57 -13.59
C THR A 87 26.09 21.32 -14.29
N PRO A 88 26.34 22.43 -14.99
CA PRO A 88 25.30 23.23 -15.62
C PRO A 88 24.96 22.67 -17.01
N GLY A 89 23.71 22.47 -17.31
CA GLY A 89 23.23 22.34 -18.67
C GLY A 89 22.17 21.29 -18.93
N ALA A 90 20.91 21.53 -18.56
CA ALA A 90 19.73 21.07 -19.27
C ALA A 90 18.55 21.90 -18.75
N GLN A 91 17.86 22.54 -19.66
CA GLN A 91 16.67 23.35 -19.38
C GLN A 91 15.50 22.43 -19.03
N ASP A 92 14.73 22.88 -18.05
CA ASP A 92 13.43 22.32 -17.62
C ASP A 92 13.46 20.99 -16.82
N ALA A 93 14.37 20.91 -15.86
CA ALA A 93 14.19 19.96 -14.76
C ALA A 93 13.36 20.67 -13.69
N SER A 94 12.15 20.15 -13.43
CA SER A 94 11.32 20.44 -12.26
C SER A 94 12.18 20.63 -11.02
N LYS A 95 11.86 21.62 -10.20
CA LYS A 95 12.57 21.86 -8.91
C LYS A 95 12.77 20.53 -8.19
N PRO A 96 13.98 20.25 -7.64
CA PRO A 96 14.19 19.04 -6.88
C PRO A 96 13.11 18.92 -5.81
N VAL A 97 12.40 17.80 -5.82
CA VAL A 97 11.35 17.52 -4.84
C VAL A 97 12.02 17.38 -3.47
N GLU A 98 11.64 18.20 -2.51
CA GLU A 98 12.15 18.11 -1.14
C GLU A 98 11.47 16.95 -0.43
N VAL A 99 12.22 15.88 -0.18
CA VAL A 99 11.74 14.71 0.57
C VAL A 99 11.83 14.98 2.07
N ILE A 100 10.73 14.80 2.77
CA ILE A 100 10.61 15.05 4.21
C ILE A 100 10.40 13.69 4.91
N TYR A 101 11.31 13.35 5.83
CA TYR A 101 11.19 12.14 6.66
C TYR A 101 10.65 12.44 8.06
N ASP A 102 10.93 13.64 8.56
CA ASP A 102 10.48 14.06 9.88
C ASP A 102 9.03 14.56 9.85
N ILE A 103 8.12 13.75 10.36
CA ILE A 103 6.69 14.07 10.40
C ILE A 103 6.38 15.33 11.24
N SER A 104 7.27 15.74 12.16
CA SER A 104 7.09 16.95 12.95
C SER A 104 7.11 18.23 12.10
N LYS A 105 7.67 18.16 10.88
CA LYS A 105 7.67 19.25 9.91
C LYS A 105 6.32 19.46 9.22
N ALA A 106 5.42 18.47 9.28
CA ALA A 106 4.06 18.63 8.78
C ALA A 106 3.19 19.39 9.81
N PRO A 107 2.18 20.16 9.36
CA PRO A 107 1.21 20.81 10.24
C PRO A 107 0.50 19.83 11.19
N GLU A 108 0.06 20.32 12.34
CA GLU A 108 -0.61 19.48 13.33
C GLU A 108 -1.84 18.73 12.78
N PRO A 109 -2.73 19.34 11.95
CA PRO A 109 -3.86 18.61 11.38
C PRO A 109 -3.43 17.43 10.49
N VAL A 110 -2.35 17.58 9.70
CA VAL A 110 -1.79 16.52 8.85
C VAL A 110 -1.24 15.38 9.72
N ARG A 111 -0.46 15.71 10.75
CA ARG A 111 0.09 14.72 11.68
C ARG A 111 -1.01 13.93 12.39
N LYS A 112 -2.07 14.61 12.82
CA LYS A 112 -3.21 13.98 13.46
C LYS A 112 -3.97 13.03 12.52
N MET A 113 -4.28 13.46 11.30
CA MET A 113 -4.96 12.62 10.31
C MET A 113 -4.10 11.40 9.98
N ARG A 114 -2.80 11.60 9.71
CA ARG A 114 -1.87 10.50 9.48
C ARG A 114 -1.87 9.49 10.63
N GLN A 115 -1.78 9.95 11.86
CA GLN A 115 -1.81 9.09 13.05
C GLN A 115 -3.11 8.28 13.12
N GLN A 116 -4.26 8.92 12.89
CA GLN A 116 -5.56 8.26 12.91
C GLN A 116 -5.68 7.18 11.83
N ILE A 117 -5.19 7.45 10.59
CA ILE A 117 -5.15 6.47 9.51
C ILE A 117 -4.26 5.28 9.90
N VAL A 118 -3.06 5.54 10.42
CA VAL A 118 -2.12 4.49 10.85
C VAL A 118 -2.73 3.63 11.97
N GLU A 119 -3.37 4.24 12.98
CA GLU A 119 -4.02 3.51 14.07
C GLU A 119 -5.21 2.66 13.57
N ALA A 120 -5.99 3.19 12.63
CA ALA A 120 -7.08 2.46 12.01
C ALA A 120 -6.55 1.28 11.18
N ALA A 121 -5.56 1.50 10.32
CA ALA A 121 -4.96 0.46 9.49
C ALA A 121 -4.28 -0.64 10.34
N ALA A 122 -3.51 -0.26 11.36
CA ALA A 122 -2.84 -1.19 12.26
C ALA A 122 -3.80 -2.07 13.09
N SER A 123 -5.07 -1.69 13.18
CA SER A 123 -6.08 -2.49 13.88
C SER A 123 -6.56 -3.71 13.10
N GLY A 124 -6.33 -3.77 11.78
CA GLY A 124 -6.88 -4.81 10.91
C GLY A 124 -8.39 -4.69 10.64
N ASP A 125 -9.01 -3.56 11.00
CA ASP A 125 -10.45 -3.32 10.83
C ASP A 125 -10.67 -2.12 9.90
N LEU A 126 -11.06 -2.40 8.64
CA LEU A 126 -11.34 -1.38 7.61
C LEU A 126 -12.41 -0.38 8.05
N GLU A 127 -13.40 -0.79 8.86
CA GLU A 127 -14.47 0.09 9.30
C GLU A 127 -13.95 1.25 10.17
N ARG A 128 -12.79 1.11 10.79
CA ARG A 128 -12.16 2.19 11.55
C ARG A 128 -11.65 3.34 10.68
N LEU A 129 -11.51 3.13 9.37
CA LEU A 129 -11.23 4.21 8.42
C LEU A 129 -12.48 5.05 8.09
N ARG A 130 -13.69 4.50 8.24
CA ARG A 130 -14.95 5.16 7.85
C ARG A 130 -15.12 6.57 8.43
N PRO A 131 -14.86 6.83 9.72
CA PRO A 131 -14.98 8.19 10.27
C PRO A 131 -13.90 9.17 9.78
N LEU A 132 -12.85 8.68 9.12
CA LEU A 132 -11.75 9.51 8.57
C LEU A 132 -12.02 9.90 7.11
N ILE A 133 -12.90 9.15 6.43
CA ILE A 133 -13.33 9.42 5.07
C ILE A 133 -14.35 10.56 5.11
N GLY A 134 -14.06 11.65 4.39
CA GLY A 134 -14.97 12.78 4.25
C GLY A 134 -16.28 12.38 3.56
N THR A 135 -17.19 13.31 3.43
CA THR A 135 -18.48 13.12 2.78
C THR A 135 -18.71 14.15 1.66
N GLY A 136 -19.51 13.80 0.65
CA GLY A 136 -19.82 14.68 -0.46
C GLY A 136 -18.57 15.07 -1.25
N SER A 137 -18.36 16.37 -1.48
CA SER A 137 -17.18 16.87 -2.21
C SER A 137 -15.85 16.67 -1.47
N ASP A 138 -15.89 16.41 -0.17
CA ASP A 138 -14.71 16.15 0.67
C ASP A 138 -14.46 14.64 0.87
N GLN A 139 -15.23 13.77 0.24
CA GLN A 139 -15.05 12.32 0.31
C GLN A 139 -13.66 11.93 -0.19
N THR A 140 -12.98 11.08 0.57
CA THR A 140 -11.70 10.51 0.18
C THR A 140 -11.85 9.69 -1.10
N GLN A 141 -11.05 10.00 -2.11
CA GLN A 141 -11.00 9.26 -3.36
C GLN A 141 -10.16 7.98 -3.17
N VAL A 142 -10.77 6.82 -3.41
CA VAL A 142 -10.09 5.51 -3.29
C VAL A 142 -9.92 4.80 -4.64
N THR A 143 -10.42 5.40 -5.72
CA THR A 143 -10.26 4.95 -7.10
C THR A 143 -9.85 6.12 -7.98
N VAL A 144 -9.14 5.86 -9.08
CA VAL A 144 -8.88 6.87 -10.11
C VAL A 144 -10.15 7.07 -10.94
N GLY A 145 -10.59 8.31 -11.12
CA GLY A 145 -11.77 8.69 -11.90
C GLY A 145 -13.00 8.96 -11.06
N GLU A 146 -14.01 8.10 -11.08
CA GLU A 146 -15.30 8.37 -10.45
C GLU A 146 -15.29 8.13 -8.93
N ALA A 147 -16.04 8.95 -8.20
CA ALA A 147 -16.29 8.71 -6.77
C ALA A 147 -17.12 7.44 -6.58
N THR A 148 -16.82 6.70 -5.51
CA THR A 148 -17.55 5.48 -5.13
C THR A 148 -18.61 5.79 -4.08
N ASP A 149 -19.72 5.04 -4.10
CA ASP A 149 -20.80 5.20 -3.12
C ASP A 149 -20.37 4.76 -1.71
N ASP A 150 -19.55 3.69 -1.61
CA ASP A 150 -18.97 3.21 -0.35
C ASP A 150 -17.45 2.99 -0.48
N PRO A 151 -16.63 3.96 -0.09
CA PRO A 151 -15.18 3.83 -0.14
C PRO A 151 -14.61 2.66 0.65
N ILE A 152 -15.25 2.25 1.76
CA ILE A 152 -14.75 1.11 2.56
C ILE A 152 -14.99 -0.21 1.82
N SER A 153 -16.15 -0.40 1.22
CA SER A 153 -16.41 -1.56 0.36
C SER A 153 -15.42 -1.60 -0.81
N THR A 154 -15.18 -0.45 -1.44
CA THR A 154 -14.22 -0.34 -2.54
C THR A 154 -12.80 -0.69 -2.11
N LEU A 155 -12.32 -0.21 -0.95
CA LEU A 155 -11.01 -0.59 -0.42
C LEU A 155 -10.92 -2.09 -0.16
N LYS A 156 -11.99 -2.70 0.34
CA LYS A 156 -12.05 -4.15 0.54
C LYS A 156 -11.97 -4.92 -0.79
N ASP A 157 -12.67 -4.45 -1.82
CA ASP A 157 -12.66 -5.06 -3.15
C ASP A 157 -11.30 -4.90 -3.87
N LEU A 158 -10.53 -3.87 -3.54
CA LEU A 158 -9.18 -3.63 -4.03
C LEU A 158 -8.11 -4.46 -3.30
N SER A 159 -8.47 -5.09 -2.17
CA SER A 159 -7.56 -5.95 -1.41
C SER A 159 -7.46 -7.34 -2.06
N GLY A 160 -6.29 -7.95 -2.03
CA GLY A 160 -6.09 -9.32 -2.50
C GLY A 160 -6.62 -10.37 -1.53
N ASP A 161 -7.02 -9.97 -0.31
CA ASP A 161 -7.62 -10.84 0.70
C ASP A 161 -9.08 -10.45 1.01
N PRO A 162 -9.93 -11.40 1.44
CA PRO A 162 -11.35 -11.15 1.65
C PRO A 162 -11.66 -10.22 2.85
N ASP A 163 -10.72 -10.00 3.74
CA ASP A 163 -10.89 -9.21 4.95
C ASP A 163 -10.36 -7.77 4.82
N GLY A 164 -9.59 -7.50 3.75
CA GLY A 164 -9.00 -6.18 3.48
C GLY A 164 -7.70 -5.91 4.25
N ASN A 165 -7.03 -6.95 4.73
CA ASN A 165 -5.78 -6.80 5.50
C ASN A 165 -4.62 -6.35 4.61
N GLU A 166 -4.55 -6.82 3.36
CA GLU A 166 -3.49 -6.42 2.43
C GLU A 166 -3.54 -4.93 2.13
N ILE A 167 -4.72 -4.36 1.85
CA ILE A 167 -4.84 -2.93 1.57
C ILE A 167 -4.48 -2.07 2.80
N LEU A 168 -4.78 -2.55 4.01
CA LEU A 168 -4.35 -1.90 5.26
C LEU A 168 -2.83 -1.98 5.44
N ALA A 169 -2.21 -3.12 5.11
CA ALA A 169 -0.76 -3.29 5.15
C ALA A 169 -0.06 -2.35 4.14
N ILE A 170 -0.56 -2.27 2.91
CA ILE A 170 -0.06 -1.33 1.90
C ILE A 170 -0.14 0.11 2.42
N MET A 171 -1.26 0.50 3.05
CA MET A 171 -1.42 1.83 3.63
C MET A 171 -0.37 2.13 4.71
N LEU A 172 -0.08 1.17 5.60
CA LEU A 172 0.97 1.29 6.60
C LEU A 172 2.36 1.41 5.96
N ASP A 173 2.64 0.59 4.95
CA ASP A 173 3.94 0.56 4.29
C ASP A 173 4.25 1.88 3.59
N ILE A 174 3.32 2.44 2.80
CA ILE A 174 3.55 3.73 2.15
C ILE A 174 3.69 4.87 3.16
N MET A 175 2.91 4.86 4.24
CA MET A 175 3.00 5.88 5.30
C MET A 175 4.25 5.73 6.18
N SER A 176 4.98 4.61 6.09
CA SER A 176 6.29 4.43 6.75
C SER A 176 7.45 5.09 6.00
N THR A 177 7.22 5.58 4.79
CA THR A 177 8.23 6.26 3.97
C THR A 177 8.29 7.76 4.24
N GLY A 178 9.23 8.45 3.58
CA GLY A 178 9.20 9.90 3.48
C GLY A 178 7.99 10.41 2.69
N PHE A 179 7.71 11.70 2.82
CA PHE A 179 6.63 12.39 2.13
C PHE A 179 7.12 13.69 1.47
N VAL A 180 6.27 14.27 0.65
CA VAL A 180 6.51 15.57 -0.01
C VAL A 180 5.37 16.53 0.26
N HIS A 181 5.65 17.83 0.18
CA HIS A 181 4.64 18.88 0.22
C HIS A 181 4.52 19.48 -1.18
N VAL A 182 3.41 19.21 -1.84
CA VAL A 182 3.15 19.66 -3.21
C VAL A 182 2.10 20.74 -3.27
N GLY A 183 2.04 21.47 -4.37
CA GLY A 183 0.99 22.45 -4.64
C GLY A 183 0.90 23.61 -3.64
N GLN A 184 1.97 23.94 -2.94
CA GLN A 184 1.96 24.97 -1.88
C GLN A 184 1.32 26.28 -2.34
N GLY A 185 0.24 26.68 -1.62
CA GLY A 185 -0.48 27.92 -1.90
C GLY A 185 -1.42 27.83 -3.10
N THR A 186 -1.66 26.67 -3.63
CA THR A 186 -2.64 26.40 -4.71
C THR A 186 -3.83 25.57 -4.19
N ALA A 187 -4.79 25.26 -5.06
CA ALA A 187 -5.90 24.36 -4.74
C ALA A 187 -5.45 22.91 -4.55
N GLU A 188 -4.28 22.52 -5.06
CA GLU A 188 -3.66 21.21 -4.92
C GLU A 188 -2.65 21.13 -3.76
N ASP A 189 -2.70 22.07 -2.81
CA ASP A 189 -1.82 22.09 -1.64
C ASP A 189 -2.06 20.85 -0.78
N MET A 190 -1.06 19.93 -0.72
CA MET A 190 -1.18 18.70 0.04
C MET A 190 0.15 18.03 0.38
N TYR A 191 0.11 17.14 1.38
CA TYR A 191 1.19 16.26 1.80
C TYR A 191 0.95 14.88 1.23
N VAL A 192 1.89 14.35 0.45
CA VAL A 192 1.74 13.10 -0.34
C VAL A 192 2.73 12.04 0.11
N TRP A 193 2.25 10.85 0.38
CA TRP A 193 2.99 9.60 0.63
C TRP A 193 2.73 8.58 -0.48
N PRO A 194 3.75 7.80 -0.83
CA PRO A 194 5.17 7.95 -0.57
C PRO A 194 5.76 9.06 -1.43
N TYR A 195 6.91 9.62 -1.06
CA TYR A 195 7.58 10.65 -1.86
C TYR A 195 7.94 10.20 -3.29
N PHE A 196 7.96 8.90 -3.53
CA PHE A 196 8.21 8.31 -4.86
C PHE A 196 7.16 8.72 -5.90
N ALA A 197 5.95 9.09 -5.46
CA ALA A 197 4.89 9.59 -6.34
C ALA A 197 5.31 10.87 -7.10
N GLU A 198 6.24 11.65 -6.53
CA GLU A 198 6.69 12.94 -7.06
C GLU A 198 8.17 12.93 -7.45
N LYS A 199 8.84 11.76 -7.39
CA LYS A 199 10.27 11.64 -7.66
C LYS A 199 10.53 10.79 -8.89
N ASP A 200 11.45 11.23 -9.77
CA ASP A 200 11.91 10.40 -10.87
C ASP A 200 12.57 9.13 -10.35
N LEU A 201 11.98 7.98 -10.64
CA LEU A 201 12.44 6.66 -10.20
C LEU A 201 13.81 6.27 -10.79
N LYS A 202 14.24 6.91 -11.89
CA LYS A 202 15.57 6.71 -12.47
C LYS A 202 16.65 7.44 -11.69
N SER A 203 16.28 8.47 -10.92
CA SER A 203 17.19 9.29 -10.12
C SER A 203 17.37 8.80 -8.68
N LEU A 204 16.76 7.68 -8.29
CA LEU A 204 16.82 7.15 -6.92
C LEU A 204 18.24 6.75 -6.54
N THR A 205 18.68 7.22 -5.36
CA THR A 205 19.88 6.74 -4.72
C THR A 205 19.74 5.28 -4.28
N PRO A 206 20.86 4.54 -4.02
CA PRO A 206 20.76 3.16 -3.54
C PRO A 206 19.90 2.98 -2.28
N PRO A 207 20.00 3.83 -1.23
CA PRO A 207 19.11 3.74 -0.06
C PRO A 207 17.63 3.95 -0.41
N GLU A 208 17.30 4.94 -1.23
CA GLU A 208 15.92 5.20 -1.68
C GLU A 208 15.34 4.04 -2.49
N ARG A 209 16.18 3.40 -3.31
CA ARG A 209 15.78 2.20 -4.05
C ARG A 209 15.47 1.03 -3.09
N VAL A 210 16.24 0.86 -2.03
CA VAL A 210 15.95 -0.14 -0.99
C VAL A 210 14.62 0.20 -0.30
N GLU A 211 14.37 1.47 0.01
CA GLU A 211 13.11 1.90 0.62
C GLU A 211 11.91 1.61 -0.31
N LEU A 212 12.02 1.93 -1.60
CA LEU A 212 10.97 1.63 -2.58
C LEU A 212 10.71 0.11 -2.69
N LEU A 213 11.75 -0.71 -2.72
CA LEU A 213 11.63 -2.18 -2.82
C LEU A 213 11.04 -2.85 -1.57
N ARG A 214 10.78 -2.11 -0.48
CA ARG A 214 9.93 -2.59 0.63
C ARG A 214 8.44 -2.51 0.33
N ILE A 215 8.06 -1.67 -0.64
CA ILE A 215 6.65 -1.39 -1.00
C ILE A 215 6.26 -2.16 -2.25
N VAL A 216 7.18 -2.25 -3.22
CA VAL A 216 6.94 -2.86 -4.53
C VAL A 216 7.99 -3.92 -4.83
N THR A 217 7.70 -4.85 -5.75
CA THR A 217 8.69 -5.82 -6.22
C THR A 217 9.69 -5.20 -7.20
N ALA A 218 10.79 -5.90 -7.46
CA ALA A 218 11.75 -5.47 -8.48
C ALA A 218 11.15 -5.48 -9.90
N GLY A 219 10.17 -6.37 -10.15
CA GLY A 219 9.40 -6.39 -11.40
C GLY A 219 8.56 -5.12 -11.55
N ASP A 220 7.77 -4.79 -10.54
CA ASP A 220 6.94 -3.57 -10.53
C ASP A 220 7.78 -2.32 -10.72
N LEU A 221 8.97 -2.24 -10.07
CA LEU A 221 9.88 -1.11 -10.26
C LEU A 221 10.36 -1.00 -11.71
N ALA A 222 10.66 -2.13 -12.37
CA ALA A 222 11.07 -2.12 -13.77
C ALA A 222 9.94 -1.63 -14.68
N ASP A 223 8.72 -2.11 -14.45
CA ASP A 223 7.51 -1.71 -15.18
C ASP A 223 7.20 -0.21 -14.97
N MET A 224 7.30 0.29 -13.73
CA MET A 224 7.16 1.72 -13.41
C MET A 224 8.21 2.58 -14.10
N GLN A 225 9.45 2.10 -14.21
CA GLN A 225 10.52 2.83 -14.92
C GLN A 225 10.29 2.85 -16.44
N GLU A 226 9.67 1.82 -17.02
CA GLU A 226 9.24 1.78 -18.41
C GLU A 226 8.02 2.68 -18.64
N PHE A 227 7.05 2.63 -17.77
CA PHE A 227 5.86 3.51 -17.76
C PHE A 227 6.25 4.99 -17.64
N GLY A 228 7.29 5.30 -16.86
CA GLY A 228 7.83 6.64 -16.70
C GLY A 228 7.56 7.32 -15.36
N GLY A 229 6.94 6.61 -14.40
CA GLY A 229 6.64 7.15 -13.09
C GLY A 229 6.12 6.11 -12.09
N TYR A 230 5.97 6.54 -10.86
CA TYR A 230 5.39 5.73 -9.78
C TYR A 230 3.86 5.61 -10.00
N ASN A 231 3.35 4.38 -10.09
CA ASN A 231 1.94 4.09 -10.33
C ASN A 231 1.33 3.11 -9.30
N PHE A 232 2.02 2.86 -8.19
CA PHE A 232 1.47 2.12 -7.06
C PHE A 232 0.66 3.04 -6.14
N TYR A 233 0.20 2.55 -4.98
CA TYR A 233 -0.64 3.31 -4.07
C TYR A 233 0.05 4.57 -3.55
N ARG A 234 -0.72 5.67 -3.52
CA ARG A 234 -0.33 6.96 -2.95
C ARG A 234 -1.47 7.51 -2.09
N LEU A 235 -1.11 8.30 -1.09
CA LEU A 235 -2.04 8.89 -0.13
C LEU A 235 -1.76 10.38 0.00
N GLY A 236 -2.82 11.20 -0.02
CA GLY A 236 -2.73 12.65 0.11
C GLY A 236 -3.56 13.21 1.26
N ILE A 237 -2.96 14.11 2.04
CA ILE A 237 -3.61 14.84 3.14
C ILE A 237 -3.41 16.33 2.92
N THR A 238 -4.50 17.11 2.94
CA THR A 238 -4.42 18.59 2.82
C THR A 238 -3.87 19.22 4.09
N PRO A 239 -3.35 20.48 4.05
CA PRO A 239 -2.81 21.16 5.22
C PRO A 239 -3.80 21.30 6.39
N ASP A 240 -5.11 21.34 6.09
CA ASP A 240 -6.20 21.37 7.09
C ASP A 240 -6.57 19.98 7.64
N GLY A 241 -5.86 18.93 7.18
CA GLY A 241 -5.99 17.57 7.71
C GLY A 241 -7.09 16.74 7.09
N LYS A 242 -7.58 17.05 5.89
CA LYS A 242 -8.52 16.21 5.16
C LYS A 242 -7.77 15.12 4.39
N TRP A 243 -8.19 13.89 4.52
CA TRP A 243 -7.70 12.78 3.73
C TRP A 243 -8.32 12.83 2.32
N LYS A 244 -7.54 13.25 1.33
CA LYS A 244 -8.05 13.51 -0.04
C LYS A 244 -8.13 12.27 -0.90
N PHE A 245 -7.10 11.44 -0.88
CA PHE A 245 -7.05 10.23 -1.70
C PHE A 245 -6.19 9.12 -1.10
N PHE A 246 -6.51 7.90 -1.50
CA PHE A 246 -5.66 6.71 -1.42
C PHE A 246 -5.93 5.89 -2.68
N THR A 247 -5.10 6.05 -3.69
CA THR A 247 -5.30 5.49 -5.03
C THR A 247 -4.02 4.87 -5.58
N ALA A 248 -4.16 3.89 -6.48
CA ALA A 248 -3.09 3.38 -7.33
C ALA A 248 -3.37 3.77 -8.78
N GLY A 249 -2.31 3.91 -9.59
CA GLY A 249 -2.41 4.39 -10.97
C GLY A 249 -2.49 5.90 -11.10
N ASP A 250 -2.63 6.38 -12.34
CA ASP A 250 -2.79 7.77 -12.74
C ASP A 250 -4.19 8.03 -13.30
#